data_9883f89626f1010adb0025c86e1ffe12
#
_entry.id   9883f89626f1010adb0025c86e1ffe12
#
_cell.length_a   1.000
_cell.length_b   1.000
_cell.length_c   1.000
_cell.angle_alpha   90.00
_cell.angle_beta   90.00
_cell.angle_gamma   90.00
#
_symmetry.space_group_name_H-M   'P 1'
#
loop_
_entity.id
_entity.type
_entity.pdbx_description
1 polymer ?
#
loop_
_entity_poly.entity_id
_entity_poly.type
_entity_poly.pdbx_seq_one_letter_code
_entity_poly.pdbx_strand_id
1 'polypeptide(L)'
;MKEEKSDSHKSREINAAQERFAKFKQSAAVLNEEARKLLFTEARSQNGWLDRPVGEEILREVYSLAKMGATSMNGSPAHFAFINSDQGKERLRPTILPFNLDKVMTAPVVCIVASDYEFYRKLDKLFPDSPGADSLFKNDEDLAQLTAFRNGTLQGVYLMLAARAVGLDCGPMSGFNNAAVDEEFFGGTKLKSNFLCCLGYGDHKKISYRFPRLEFEEACE
;
A
#
# COMPACT_ATOMS: atom_id res chain seq x y z
N MET A 1 26.25 -15.60 -29.65
CA MET A 1 26.48 -14.12 -29.87
C MET A 1 25.37 -13.22 -29.31
N LYS A 2 24.06 -13.45 -29.50
CA LYS A 2 22.99 -12.63 -28.88
C LYS A 2 22.81 -12.96 -27.39
N GLU A 3 22.89 -14.22 -27.00
CA GLU A 3 22.80 -14.68 -25.60
C GLU A 3 24.02 -14.23 -24.77
N GLU A 4 25.23 -14.37 -25.27
CA GLU A 4 26.45 -13.90 -24.58
C GLU A 4 26.47 -12.39 -24.32
N LYS A 5 25.89 -11.58 -25.25
CA LYS A 5 25.75 -10.12 -25.04
C LYS A 5 24.68 -9.80 -23.98
N SER A 6 23.60 -10.59 -23.89
CA SER A 6 22.55 -10.46 -22.89
C SER A 6 23.10 -10.77 -21.51
N ASP A 7 23.85 -11.87 -21.33
CA ASP A 7 24.46 -12.25 -20.06
C ASP A 7 25.48 -11.23 -19.55
N SER A 8 26.28 -10.67 -20.49
CA SER A 8 27.26 -9.63 -20.11
C SER A 8 26.59 -8.32 -19.68
N HIS A 9 25.45 -7.97 -20.27
CA HIS A 9 24.67 -6.78 -19.87
C HIS A 9 24.06 -6.97 -18.49
N LYS A 10 23.38 -8.11 -18.26
CA LYS A 10 22.78 -8.47 -16.97
C LYS A 10 23.80 -8.50 -15.84
N SER A 11 24.98 -9.09 -16.08
CA SER A 11 26.07 -9.10 -15.11
C SER A 11 26.55 -7.71 -14.73
N ARG A 12 26.62 -6.79 -15.70
CA ARG A 12 27.00 -5.37 -15.43
C ARG A 12 25.94 -4.66 -14.59
N GLU A 13 24.65 -4.88 -14.87
CA GLU A 13 23.56 -4.28 -14.08
C GLU A 13 23.55 -4.80 -12.64
N ILE A 14 23.80 -6.11 -12.44
CA ILE A 14 23.92 -6.71 -11.11
C ILE A 14 25.09 -6.07 -10.35
N ASN A 15 26.27 -5.98 -10.96
CA ASN A 15 27.45 -5.39 -10.33
C ASN A 15 27.20 -3.91 -9.95
N ALA A 16 26.61 -3.14 -10.84
CA ALA A 16 26.27 -1.75 -10.58
C ALA A 16 25.24 -1.60 -9.43
N ALA A 17 24.27 -2.51 -9.34
CA ALA A 17 23.29 -2.53 -8.24
C ALA A 17 24.00 -2.88 -6.90
N GLN A 18 24.90 -3.85 -6.89
CA GLN A 18 25.69 -4.26 -5.72
C GLN A 18 26.57 -3.13 -5.22
N GLU A 19 27.30 -2.45 -6.11
CA GLU A 19 28.15 -1.30 -5.77
C GLU A 19 27.31 -0.14 -5.21
N ARG A 20 26.17 0.18 -5.84
CA ARG A 20 25.27 1.22 -5.36
C ARG A 20 24.75 0.90 -3.97
N PHE A 21 24.35 -0.35 -3.73
CA PHE A 21 23.86 -0.79 -2.43
C PHE A 21 24.97 -0.74 -1.37
N ALA A 22 26.17 -1.19 -1.70
CA ALA A 22 27.34 -1.13 -0.79
C ALA A 22 27.66 0.31 -0.36
N LYS A 23 27.67 1.27 -1.32
CA LYS A 23 27.85 2.69 -1.02
C LYS A 23 26.74 3.23 -0.12
N PHE A 24 25.46 2.89 -0.43
CA PHE A 24 24.33 3.28 0.39
C PHE A 24 24.50 2.76 1.83
N LYS A 25 24.83 1.49 2.01
CA LYS A 25 25.00 0.88 3.34
C LYS A 25 26.13 1.50 4.15
N GLN A 26 27.20 2.02 3.52
CA GLN A 26 28.27 2.75 4.21
C GLN A 26 27.80 4.09 4.80
N SER A 27 26.84 4.74 4.15
CA SER A 27 26.28 6.03 4.59
C SER A 27 24.93 5.92 5.28
N ALA A 28 24.27 4.74 5.20
CA ALA A 28 22.96 4.54 5.79
C ALA A 28 23.05 4.52 7.33
N ALA A 29 22.29 5.41 7.95
CA ALA A 29 22.10 5.42 9.40
C ALA A 29 20.77 4.74 9.77
N VAL A 30 20.65 4.33 11.02
CA VAL A 30 19.34 3.98 11.58
C VAL A 30 18.47 5.23 11.68
N LEU A 31 17.16 5.06 11.58
CA LEU A 31 16.22 6.17 11.76
C LEU A 31 16.46 6.82 13.13
N ASN A 32 16.53 8.15 13.15
CA ASN A 32 16.58 8.90 14.39
C ASN A 32 15.27 8.77 15.18
N GLU A 33 15.24 9.30 16.40
CA GLU A 33 14.09 9.14 17.29
C GLU A 33 12.84 9.81 16.71
N GLU A 34 12.96 11.01 16.12
CA GLU A 34 11.85 11.75 15.52
C GLU A 34 11.22 10.97 14.37
N ALA A 35 12.04 10.40 13.47
CA ALA A 35 11.54 9.58 12.37
C ALA A 35 10.83 8.30 12.88
N ARG A 36 11.35 7.66 13.94
CA ARG A 36 10.69 6.51 14.56
C ARG A 36 9.36 6.88 15.22
N LYS A 37 9.29 8.04 15.88
CA LYS A 37 8.04 8.57 16.43
C LYS A 37 7.03 8.81 15.32
N LEU A 38 7.42 9.50 14.27
CA LEU A 38 6.56 9.82 13.13
C LEU A 38 5.97 8.56 12.48
N LEU A 39 6.79 7.57 12.23
CA LEU A 39 6.37 6.38 11.49
C LEU A 39 5.64 5.34 12.36
N PHE A 40 5.99 5.24 13.67
CA PHE A 40 5.58 4.12 14.52
C PHE A 40 5.02 4.56 15.87
N THR A 41 5.88 5.09 16.80
CA THR A 41 5.52 5.18 18.21
C THR A 41 4.51 6.27 18.51
N GLU A 42 4.52 7.40 17.80
CA GLU A 42 3.52 8.46 17.94
C GLU A 42 2.47 8.45 16.82
N ALA A 43 2.66 7.61 15.81
CA ALA A 43 1.68 7.46 14.74
C ALA A 43 0.33 6.95 15.29
N ARG A 44 -0.78 7.55 14.82
CA ARG A 44 -2.15 7.23 15.25
C ARG A 44 -3.06 6.97 14.07
N SER A 45 -4.03 6.07 14.26
CA SER A 45 -5.16 6.00 13.35
C SER A 45 -6.06 7.19 13.57
N GLN A 46 -6.26 8.00 12.54
CA GLN A 46 -7.07 9.21 12.62
C GLN A 46 -8.56 8.90 12.47
N ASN A 47 -9.39 9.65 13.19
CA ASN A 47 -10.85 9.55 13.15
C ASN A 47 -11.51 10.87 12.72
N GLY A 48 -10.76 11.91 12.48
CA GLY A 48 -11.21 13.20 11.98
C GLY A 48 -10.06 13.99 11.39
N TRP A 49 -10.37 14.99 10.59
CA TRP A 49 -9.43 15.65 9.70
C TRP A 49 -9.51 17.16 9.82
N LEU A 50 -8.40 17.83 9.62
CA LEU A 50 -8.37 19.26 9.40
C LEU A 50 -8.87 19.56 7.99
N ASP A 51 -9.51 20.69 7.80
CA ASP A 51 -9.92 21.20 6.49
C ASP A 51 -8.69 21.72 5.72
N ARG A 52 -7.92 20.76 5.22
CA ARG A 52 -6.70 21.00 4.44
C ARG A 52 -6.63 20.00 3.30
N PRO A 53 -6.61 20.45 2.03
CA PRO A 53 -6.57 19.56 0.88
C PRO A 53 -5.24 18.82 0.79
N VAL A 54 -5.29 17.64 0.15
CA VAL A 54 -4.13 16.84 -0.23
C VAL A 54 -3.99 16.90 -1.75
N GLY A 55 -2.89 17.48 -2.23
CA GLY A 55 -2.62 17.63 -3.65
C GLY A 55 -2.19 16.32 -4.31
N GLU A 56 -2.40 16.22 -5.63
CA GLU A 56 -2.02 15.06 -6.41
C GLU A 56 -0.51 14.77 -6.36
N GLU A 57 0.34 15.79 -6.28
CA GLU A 57 1.79 15.64 -6.17
C GLU A 57 2.19 14.85 -4.94
N ILE A 58 1.56 15.12 -3.79
CA ILE A 58 1.80 14.36 -2.54
C ILE A 58 1.36 12.91 -2.72
N LEU A 59 0.22 12.64 -3.37
CA LEU A 59 -0.25 11.27 -3.62
C LEU A 59 0.70 10.50 -4.55
N ARG A 60 1.29 11.17 -5.54
CA ARG A 60 2.31 10.60 -6.42
C ARG A 60 3.60 10.28 -5.66
N GLU A 61 4.02 11.13 -4.74
CA GLU A 61 5.15 10.89 -3.86
C GLU A 61 4.89 9.69 -2.93
N VAL A 62 3.72 9.64 -2.28
CA VAL A 62 3.28 8.49 -1.47
C VAL A 62 3.39 7.19 -2.28
N TYR A 63 2.84 7.17 -3.50
CA TYR A 63 2.92 5.99 -4.36
C TYR A 63 4.37 5.64 -4.74
N SER A 64 5.20 6.65 -5.03
CA SER A 64 6.61 6.43 -5.42
C SER A 64 7.44 5.78 -4.32
N LEU A 65 7.11 6.05 -3.05
CA LEU A 65 7.70 5.39 -1.89
C LEU A 65 7.06 4.02 -1.64
N ALA A 66 5.73 3.95 -1.64
CA ALA A 66 4.99 2.72 -1.33
C ALA A 66 5.30 1.57 -2.29
N LYS A 67 5.47 1.85 -3.59
CA LYS A 67 5.80 0.85 -4.61
C LYS A 67 7.16 0.16 -4.42
N MET A 68 8.02 0.71 -3.54
CA MET A 68 9.33 0.12 -3.23
C MET A 68 9.24 -1.02 -2.21
N GLY A 69 8.06 -1.24 -1.63
CA GLY A 69 7.82 -2.36 -0.72
C GLY A 69 7.95 -3.71 -1.42
N ALA A 70 8.55 -4.68 -0.71
CA ALA A 70 8.73 -6.03 -1.24
C ALA A 70 7.40 -6.77 -1.41
N THR A 71 7.30 -7.53 -2.51
CA THR A 71 6.22 -8.47 -2.78
C THR A 71 6.76 -9.77 -3.32
N SER A 72 6.04 -10.87 -3.12
CA SER A 72 6.38 -12.17 -3.69
C SER A 72 6.54 -12.05 -5.21
N MET A 73 7.66 -12.54 -5.75
CA MET A 73 8.00 -12.48 -7.17
C MET A 73 7.91 -11.06 -7.77
N ASN A 74 8.09 -10.02 -6.96
CA ASN A 74 7.87 -8.63 -7.36
C ASN A 74 6.49 -8.37 -8.00
N GLY A 75 5.48 -9.20 -7.68
CA GLY A 75 4.18 -9.26 -8.37
C GLY A 75 3.29 -8.04 -8.16
N SER A 76 3.58 -7.21 -7.14
CA SER A 76 2.93 -5.90 -6.90
C SER A 76 1.40 -5.90 -7.12
N PRO A 77 0.62 -6.76 -6.42
CA PRO A 77 -0.80 -6.93 -6.68
C PRO A 77 -1.66 -5.77 -6.19
N ALA A 78 -1.14 -4.85 -5.38
CA ALA A 78 -1.97 -3.75 -4.88
C ALA A 78 -2.40 -2.80 -6.00
N HIS A 79 -3.67 -2.40 -5.94
CA HIS A 79 -4.25 -1.32 -6.70
C HIS A 79 -4.76 -0.25 -5.73
N PHE A 80 -4.33 0.99 -5.89
CA PHE A 80 -4.70 2.12 -5.05
C PHE A 80 -5.63 3.06 -5.83
N ALA A 81 -6.92 3.09 -5.45
CA ALA A 81 -7.86 4.06 -5.99
C ALA A 81 -8.01 5.23 -5.01
N PHE A 82 -7.49 6.40 -5.37
CA PHE A 82 -7.58 7.61 -4.56
C PHE A 82 -8.87 8.37 -4.88
N ILE A 83 -9.76 8.44 -3.92
CA ILE A 83 -11.05 9.14 -4.00
C ILE A 83 -10.88 10.49 -3.30
N ASN A 84 -10.74 11.56 -4.07
CA ASN A 84 -10.49 12.92 -3.60
C ASN A 84 -11.56 13.95 -4.02
N SER A 85 -12.62 13.49 -4.70
CA SER A 85 -13.75 14.33 -5.08
C SER A 85 -14.99 14.05 -4.23
N ASP A 86 -15.84 15.05 -4.04
CA ASP A 86 -17.10 14.89 -3.33
C ASP A 86 -18.00 13.86 -4.03
N GLN A 87 -18.06 13.89 -5.36
CA GLN A 87 -18.81 12.89 -6.14
C GLN A 87 -18.30 11.47 -5.87
N GLY A 88 -16.98 11.26 -5.82
CA GLY A 88 -16.38 9.95 -5.51
C GLY A 88 -16.70 9.50 -4.08
N LYS A 89 -16.66 10.41 -3.12
CA LYS A 89 -17.02 10.14 -1.72
C LYS A 89 -18.51 9.81 -1.57
N GLU A 90 -19.40 10.50 -2.30
CA GLU A 90 -20.85 10.17 -2.29
C GLU A 90 -21.13 8.77 -2.85
N ARG A 91 -20.35 8.29 -3.83
CA ARG A 91 -20.42 6.91 -4.31
C ARG A 91 -19.97 5.89 -3.26
N LEU A 92 -18.97 6.25 -2.44
CA LEU A 92 -18.54 5.42 -1.30
C LEU A 92 -19.55 5.40 -0.16
N ARG A 93 -20.29 6.48 0.08
CA ARG A 93 -21.19 6.68 1.23
C ARG A 93 -22.07 5.44 1.54
N PRO A 94 -22.82 4.87 0.59
CA PRO A 94 -23.73 3.75 0.88
C PRO A 94 -23.01 2.45 1.26
N THR A 95 -21.70 2.36 1.00
CA THR A 95 -20.91 1.16 1.29
C THR A 95 -20.26 1.18 2.67
N ILE A 96 -20.24 2.34 3.35
CA ILE A 96 -19.52 2.55 4.61
C ILE A 96 -20.43 2.22 5.80
N LEU A 97 -19.88 1.48 6.77
CA LEU A 97 -20.61 1.24 8.02
C LEU A 97 -20.78 2.55 8.82
N PRO A 98 -21.92 2.74 9.52
CA PRO A 98 -22.28 4.02 10.14
C PRO A 98 -21.21 4.66 11.02
N PHE A 99 -20.47 3.85 11.81
CA PHE A 99 -19.44 4.34 12.72
C PHE A 99 -18.16 4.86 12.03
N ASN A 100 -17.98 4.57 10.72
CA ASN A 100 -16.87 5.10 9.92
C ASN A 100 -17.30 6.23 8.98
N LEU A 101 -18.58 6.54 8.89
CA LEU A 101 -19.12 7.43 7.87
C LEU A 101 -18.52 8.84 7.99
N ASP A 102 -18.54 9.43 9.19
CA ASP A 102 -18.00 10.78 9.43
C ASP A 102 -16.52 10.86 9.08
N LYS A 103 -15.74 9.86 9.48
CA LYS A 103 -14.31 9.74 9.17
C LYS A 103 -14.02 9.71 7.66
N VAL A 104 -14.84 8.99 6.90
CA VAL A 104 -14.69 8.87 5.43
C VAL A 104 -15.10 10.15 4.74
N MET A 105 -16.27 10.69 5.10
CA MET A 105 -16.84 11.84 4.40
C MET A 105 -16.06 13.13 4.63
N THR A 106 -15.40 13.27 5.79
CA THR A 106 -14.59 14.46 6.13
C THR A 106 -13.13 14.32 5.71
N ALA A 107 -12.67 13.13 5.29
CA ALA A 107 -11.28 12.93 4.85
C ALA A 107 -11.00 13.67 3.53
N PRO A 108 -9.85 14.34 3.41
CA PRO A 108 -9.43 14.95 2.13
C PRO A 108 -9.32 13.91 1.00
N VAL A 109 -8.80 12.73 1.31
CA VAL A 109 -8.68 11.61 0.37
C VAL A 109 -9.05 10.30 1.06
N VAL A 110 -9.74 9.42 0.34
CA VAL A 110 -9.95 8.03 0.74
C VAL A 110 -9.28 7.13 -0.28
N CYS A 111 -8.30 6.35 0.16
CA CYS A 111 -7.68 5.33 -0.69
C CYS A 111 -8.40 4.00 -0.51
N ILE A 112 -8.95 3.46 -1.60
CA ILE A 112 -9.35 2.06 -1.64
C ILE A 112 -8.11 1.24 -1.94
N VAL A 113 -7.62 0.47 -0.98
CA VAL A 113 -6.56 -0.50 -1.18
C VAL A 113 -7.19 -1.79 -1.67
N ALA A 114 -6.99 -2.12 -2.93
CA ALA A 114 -7.50 -3.33 -3.55
C ALA A 114 -6.35 -4.27 -3.94
N SER A 115 -6.67 -5.54 -4.13
CA SER A 115 -5.78 -6.58 -4.62
C SER A 115 -6.21 -7.03 -6.01
N ASP A 116 -5.29 -7.01 -6.96
CA ASP A 116 -5.48 -7.51 -8.32
C ASP A 116 -5.28 -9.04 -8.31
N TYR A 117 -6.37 -9.78 -8.43
CA TYR A 117 -6.32 -11.25 -8.46
C TYR A 117 -5.74 -11.82 -9.76
N GLU A 118 -5.51 -10.96 -10.75
CA GLU A 118 -4.81 -11.30 -11.99
C GLU A 118 -3.43 -10.63 -12.08
N PHE A 119 -2.83 -10.24 -10.96
CA PHE A 119 -1.51 -9.59 -10.89
C PHE A 119 -0.44 -10.35 -11.70
N TYR A 120 -0.56 -11.66 -11.77
CA TYR A 120 0.39 -12.54 -12.47
C TYR A 120 0.52 -12.24 -13.97
N ARG A 121 -0.48 -11.62 -14.59
CA ARG A 121 -0.41 -11.16 -15.98
C ARG A 121 0.68 -10.11 -16.23
N LYS A 122 1.25 -9.54 -15.17
CA LYS A 122 2.30 -8.52 -15.22
C LYS A 122 3.69 -9.10 -14.90
N LEU A 123 3.80 -10.39 -14.58
CA LEU A 123 5.06 -11.03 -14.15
C LEU A 123 6.13 -11.02 -15.23
N ASP A 124 5.79 -11.13 -16.50
CA ASP A 124 6.77 -11.01 -17.59
C ASP A 124 7.54 -9.68 -17.55
N LYS A 125 6.87 -8.59 -17.10
CA LYS A 125 7.48 -7.29 -16.89
C LYS A 125 8.14 -7.15 -15.53
N LEU A 126 7.49 -7.65 -14.46
CA LEU A 126 7.88 -7.39 -13.09
C LEU A 126 8.89 -8.40 -12.55
N PHE A 127 8.93 -9.61 -13.14
CA PHE A 127 9.80 -10.70 -12.75
C PHE A 127 10.40 -11.40 -13.98
N PRO A 128 11.15 -10.67 -14.83
CA PRO A 128 11.58 -11.10 -16.16
C PRO A 128 12.56 -12.28 -16.15
N ASP A 129 13.20 -12.55 -15.00
CA ASP A 129 14.17 -13.64 -14.85
C ASP A 129 13.53 -15.03 -14.76
N SER A 130 12.19 -15.12 -14.72
CA SER A 130 11.44 -16.37 -14.65
C SER A 130 10.29 -16.36 -15.67
N PRO A 131 10.59 -16.50 -16.97
CA PRO A 131 9.57 -16.57 -18.00
C PRO A 131 8.57 -17.71 -17.72
N GLY A 132 7.28 -17.44 -17.87
CA GLY A 132 6.22 -18.43 -17.63
C GLY A 132 5.84 -18.61 -16.14
N ALA A 133 6.39 -17.79 -15.23
CA ALA A 133 6.03 -17.82 -13.81
C ALA A 133 4.54 -17.51 -13.55
N ASP A 134 3.87 -16.83 -14.47
CA ASP A 134 2.44 -16.58 -14.45
C ASP A 134 1.59 -17.85 -14.42
N SER A 135 2.10 -18.96 -15.04
CA SER A 135 1.41 -20.24 -15.10
C SER A 135 1.12 -20.84 -13.72
N LEU A 136 1.96 -20.55 -12.73
CA LEU A 136 1.76 -20.96 -11.34
C LEU A 136 0.42 -20.46 -10.78
N PHE A 137 0.09 -19.22 -11.07
CA PHE A 137 -1.11 -18.56 -10.57
C PHE A 137 -2.31 -18.72 -11.50
N LYS A 138 -2.06 -18.74 -12.80
CA LYS A 138 -3.09 -18.90 -13.82
C LYS A 138 -3.83 -20.25 -13.69
N ASN A 139 -3.13 -21.27 -13.24
CA ASN A 139 -3.65 -22.62 -13.07
C ASN A 139 -4.14 -22.92 -11.64
N ASP A 140 -3.98 -21.98 -10.72
CA ASP A 140 -4.38 -22.10 -9.31
C ASP A 140 -4.97 -20.76 -8.82
N GLU A 141 -6.29 -20.64 -8.93
CA GLU A 141 -7.00 -19.41 -8.57
C GLU A 141 -6.90 -19.12 -7.06
N ASP A 142 -6.95 -20.15 -6.22
CA ASP A 142 -6.85 -19.98 -4.76
C ASP A 142 -5.47 -19.44 -4.36
N LEU A 143 -4.41 -19.99 -4.96
CA LEU A 143 -3.05 -19.49 -4.76
C LEU A 143 -2.90 -18.05 -5.26
N ALA A 144 -3.49 -17.72 -6.41
CA ALA A 144 -3.48 -16.36 -6.94
C ALA A 144 -4.16 -15.37 -6.00
N GLN A 145 -5.36 -15.70 -5.52
CA GLN A 145 -6.12 -14.86 -4.57
C GLN A 145 -5.39 -14.69 -3.24
N LEU A 146 -4.90 -15.77 -2.65
CA LEU A 146 -4.14 -15.74 -1.39
C LEU A 146 -2.87 -14.89 -1.53
N THR A 147 -2.14 -15.06 -2.63
CA THR A 147 -0.92 -14.30 -2.91
C THR A 147 -1.22 -12.82 -3.12
N ALA A 148 -2.26 -12.51 -3.89
CA ALA A 148 -2.70 -11.13 -4.13
C ALA A 148 -3.13 -10.45 -2.84
N PHE A 149 -3.95 -11.09 -2.01
CA PHE A 149 -4.41 -10.56 -0.73
C PHE A 149 -3.26 -10.30 0.23
N ARG A 150 -2.38 -11.29 0.44
CA ARG A 150 -1.21 -11.18 1.33
C ARG A 150 -0.29 -10.04 0.92
N ASN A 151 0.08 -9.99 -0.35
CA ASN A 151 1.01 -8.98 -0.86
C ASN A 151 0.36 -7.61 -1.03
N GLY A 152 -0.94 -7.56 -1.38
CA GLY A 152 -1.72 -6.32 -1.39
C GLY A 152 -1.82 -5.69 -0.01
N THR A 153 -1.96 -6.50 1.05
CA THR A 153 -1.94 -6.03 2.43
C THR A 153 -0.56 -5.47 2.81
N LEU A 154 0.53 -6.14 2.45
CA LEU A 154 1.90 -5.63 2.65
C LEU A 154 2.08 -4.27 1.97
N GLN A 155 1.68 -4.13 0.71
CA GLN A 155 1.76 -2.85 0.00
C GLN A 155 0.88 -1.76 0.63
N GLY A 156 -0.26 -2.12 1.20
CA GLY A 156 -1.10 -1.20 1.97
C GLY A 156 -0.41 -0.68 3.24
N VAL A 157 0.40 -1.50 3.91
CA VAL A 157 1.25 -1.03 5.03
C VAL A 157 2.31 -0.05 4.52
N TYR A 158 2.98 -0.36 3.39
CA TYR A 158 3.94 0.57 2.78
C TYR A 158 3.28 1.89 2.37
N LEU A 159 2.03 1.87 1.88
CA LEU A 159 1.27 3.09 1.59
C LEU A 159 1.11 3.96 2.86
N MET A 160 0.75 3.36 3.99
CA MET A 160 0.60 4.10 5.25
C MET A 160 1.92 4.67 5.77
N LEU A 161 3.01 3.90 5.69
CA LEU A 161 4.33 4.38 6.07
C LEU A 161 4.81 5.51 5.16
N ALA A 162 4.61 5.37 3.85
CA ALA A 162 4.92 6.40 2.86
C ALA A 162 4.12 7.68 3.11
N ALA A 163 2.81 7.57 3.37
CA ALA A 163 1.97 8.73 3.68
C ALA A 163 2.48 9.49 4.91
N ARG A 164 2.84 8.77 5.99
CA ARG A 164 3.43 9.37 7.19
C ARG A 164 4.78 10.03 6.91
N ALA A 165 5.61 9.38 6.09
CA ALA A 165 6.94 9.91 5.74
C ALA A 165 6.87 11.25 4.99
N VAL A 166 5.78 11.52 4.28
CA VAL A 166 5.54 12.81 3.59
C VAL A 166 4.63 13.77 4.39
N GLY A 167 4.37 13.45 5.67
CA GLY A 167 3.62 14.32 6.59
C GLY A 167 2.11 14.21 6.51
N LEU A 168 1.57 13.15 5.90
CA LEU A 168 0.15 12.82 5.99
C LEU A 168 -0.13 11.90 7.17
N ASP A 169 -1.32 11.99 7.71
CA ASP A 169 -1.89 11.02 8.64
C ASP A 169 -2.76 9.99 7.93
N CYS A 170 -2.93 8.83 8.59
CA CYS A 170 -3.67 7.70 8.06
C CYS A 170 -4.84 7.30 8.97
N GLY A 171 -5.96 6.96 8.36
CA GLY A 171 -7.12 6.39 9.04
C GLY A 171 -7.57 5.08 8.38
N PRO A 172 -6.81 3.96 8.57
CA PRO A 172 -7.20 2.68 8.00
C PRO A 172 -8.48 2.14 8.63
N MET A 173 -9.27 1.38 7.84
CA MET A 173 -10.51 0.75 8.31
C MET A 173 -10.91 -0.42 7.42
N SER A 174 -11.60 -1.40 8.02
CA SER A 174 -12.26 -2.51 7.33
C SER A 174 -13.80 -2.51 7.53
N GLY A 175 -14.34 -1.49 8.22
CA GLY A 175 -15.77 -1.36 8.46
C GLY A 175 -16.50 -0.75 7.27
N PHE A 176 -16.63 -1.51 6.18
CA PHE A 176 -17.38 -1.20 4.96
C PHE A 176 -17.85 -2.50 4.28
N ASN A 177 -18.73 -2.39 3.30
CA ASN A 177 -19.19 -3.52 2.50
C ASN A 177 -18.29 -3.71 1.29
N ASN A 178 -17.39 -4.70 1.35
CA ASN A 178 -16.43 -5.00 0.27
C ASN A 178 -17.14 -5.30 -1.06
N ALA A 179 -18.21 -6.10 -1.06
CA ALA A 179 -18.91 -6.46 -2.29
C ALA A 179 -19.51 -5.23 -2.99
N ALA A 180 -20.07 -4.30 -2.20
CA ALA A 180 -20.63 -3.07 -2.74
C ALA A 180 -19.53 -2.11 -3.27
N VAL A 181 -18.36 -2.02 -2.60
CA VAL A 181 -17.21 -1.26 -3.10
C VAL A 181 -16.66 -1.88 -4.38
N ASP A 182 -16.53 -3.20 -4.42
CA ASP A 182 -16.04 -3.92 -5.60
C ASP A 182 -16.96 -3.71 -6.81
N GLU A 183 -18.27 -3.78 -6.61
CA GLU A 183 -19.24 -3.54 -7.69
C GLU A 183 -19.17 -2.10 -8.18
N GLU A 184 -19.18 -1.11 -7.26
CA GLU A 184 -19.22 0.31 -7.58
C GLU A 184 -17.95 0.83 -8.24
N PHE A 185 -16.76 0.39 -7.78
CA PHE A 185 -15.48 0.94 -8.22
C PHE A 185 -14.69 0.00 -9.13
N PHE A 186 -14.95 -1.28 -9.09
CA PHE A 186 -14.15 -2.30 -9.79
C PHE A 186 -15.00 -3.28 -10.60
N GLY A 187 -16.27 -2.99 -10.80
CA GLY A 187 -17.20 -3.84 -11.57
C GLY A 187 -16.60 -4.29 -12.91
N GLY A 188 -16.71 -5.58 -13.23
CA GLY A 188 -16.15 -6.17 -14.45
C GLY A 188 -14.63 -6.40 -14.42
N THR A 189 -13.94 -6.16 -13.29
CA THR A 189 -12.51 -6.44 -13.11
C THR A 189 -12.27 -7.58 -12.12
N LYS A 190 -11.01 -7.99 -11.95
CA LYS A 190 -10.55 -8.91 -10.89
C LYS A 190 -9.93 -8.19 -9.69
N LEU A 191 -10.15 -6.89 -9.59
CA LEU A 191 -9.77 -6.11 -8.41
C LEU A 191 -10.76 -6.38 -7.27
N LYS A 192 -10.21 -6.62 -6.06
CA LYS A 192 -10.98 -6.86 -4.84
C LYS A 192 -10.50 -5.94 -3.73
N SER A 193 -11.42 -5.18 -3.14
CA SER A 193 -11.13 -4.29 -2.04
C SER A 193 -10.65 -5.08 -0.82
N ASN A 194 -9.55 -4.64 -0.23
CA ASN A 194 -8.95 -5.21 0.97
C ASN A 194 -9.36 -4.38 2.20
N PHE A 195 -8.94 -3.13 2.22
CA PHE A 195 -9.33 -2.16 3.24
C PHE A 195 -9.35 -0.74 2.68
N LEU A 196 -9.96 0.19 3.41
CA LEU A 196 -9.91 1.60 3.09
C LEU A 196 -8.88 2.30 3.98
N CYS A 197 -8.23 3.33 3.44
CA CYS A 197 -7.35 4.20 4.21
C CYS A 197 -7.65 5.66 3.90
N CYS A 198 -8.21 6.39 4.85
CA CYS A 198 -8.31 7.82 4.75
C CYS A 198 -6.93 8.44 4.91
N LEU A 199 -6.63 9.44 4.09
CA LEU A 199 -5.36 10.18 4.06
C LEU A 199 -5.65 11.68 4.19
N GLY A 200 -4.87 12.37 5.00
CA GLY A 200 -5.03 13.81 5.21
C GLY A 200 -4.22 14.29 6.39
N TYR A 201 -4.61 15.43 6.95
CA TYR A 201 -4.00 16.02 8.14
C TYR A 201 -4.95 15.80 9.31
N GLY A 202 -4.55 14.98 10.28
CA GLY A 202 -5.39 14.57 11.40
C GLY A 202 -5.75 15.72 12.34
N ASP A 203 -7.01 15.75 12.80
CA ASP A 203 -7.42 16.62 13.89
C ASP A 203 -7.07 15.98 15.23
N HIS A 204 -6.07 16.51 15.93
CA HIS A 204 -5.65 16.02 17.24
C HIS A 204 -6.78 15.96 18.28
N LYS A 205 -7.84 16.78 18.14
CA LYS A 205 -9.01 16.77 19.02
C LYS A 205 -9.89 15.53 18.83
N LYS A 206 -9.71 14.80 17.74
CA LYS A 206 -10.46 13.57 17.41
C LYS A 206 -9.67 12.29 17.72
N ILE A 207 -8.48 12.40 18.29
CA ILE A 207 -7.66 11.26 18.69
C ILE A 207 -8.15 10.71 20.02
N SER A 208 -8.34 9.39 20.11
CA SER A 208 -8.61 8.68 21.35
C SER A 208 -7.30 8.28 22.06
N TYR A 209 -7.38 7.67 23.25
CA TYR A 209 -6.20 7.09 23.92
C TYR A 209 -5.63 5.91 23.12
N ARG A 210 -4.36 5.62 23.34
CA ARG A 210 -3.70 4.46 22.68
C ARG A 210 -4.10 3.17 23.40
N PHE A 211 -4.65 2.24 22.65
CA PHE A 211 -4.88 0.89 23.14
C PHE A 211 -3.54 0.15 23.38
N PRO A 212 -3.51 -0.81 24.33
CA PRO A 212 -2.32 -1.61 24.61
C PRO A 212 -1.87 -2.41 23.39
N ARG A 213 -0.65 -2.89 23.44
CA ARG A 213 -0.08 -3.87 22.52
C ARG A 213 0.34 -5.09 23.33
N LEU A 214 0.45 -6.22 22.65
CA LEU A 214 1.04 -7.41 23.24
C LEU A 214 2.50 -7.14 23.57
N GLU A 215 2.97 -7.68 24.69
CA GLU A 215 4.38 -7.67 25.02
C GLU A 215 5.14 -8.67 24.15
N PHE A 216 6.48 -8.58 24.16
CA PHE A 216 7.31 -9.42 23.28
C PHE A 216 7.04 -10.92 23.52
N GLU A 217 6.93 -11.32 24.78
CA GLU A 217 6.73 -12.70 25.20
C GLU A 217 5.33 -13.26 24.88
N GLU A 218 4.35 -12.37 24.59
CA GLU A 218 3.01 -12.76 24.16
C GLU A 218 2.88 -12.97 22.65
N ALA A 219 3.80 -12.38 21.89
CA ALA A 219 3.72 -12.36 20.42
C ALA A 219 4.92 -13.00 19.72
N CYS A 220 6.00 -13.25 20.43
CA CYS A 220 7.27 -13.71 19.88
C CYS A 220 7.82 -14.90 20.69
N GLU A 221 8.54 -15.80 19.99
CA GLU A 221 9.27 -16.95 20.56
C GLU A 221 10.76 -16.84 20.22
#